data_8308c256c25052625541909605dfaaab
#
_entry.id   8308c256c25052625541909605dfaaab
#
_cell.length_a   1.000
_cell.length_b   1.000
_cell.length_c   1.000
_cell.angle_alpha   90.00
_cell.angle_beta   90.00
_cell.angle_gamma   90.00
#
_symmetry.space_group_name_H-M   'P 1'
#
loop_
_entity.id
_entity.type
_entity.pdbx_description
1 polymer ?
#
loop_
_entity_poly.entity_id
_entity_poly.type
_entity_poly.pdbx_seq_one_letter_code
_entity_poly.pdbx_strand_id
1 'polypeptide(L)'
;MPPASLGNFAETGWTDFLPAPEVLAWVQRQILADDGLLHNPDHRHLIDADLVFLWAAGGFVRQGRSIIGQAEEVAFRCGAWQKMRQEQQMREWFGRVPKYLITLDASYCAQCSDTDFCALVEHEMFHI
;
A
#
# COMPACT_ATOMS: atom_id res chain seq x y z
N MET A 1 -4.14 -10.86 4.35
CA MET A 1 -5.29 -10.26 4.99
C MET A 1 -4.87 -9.24 6.05
N PRO A 2 -5.63 -8.17 6.23
CA PRO A 2 -5.26 -7.15 7.20
C PRO A 2 -5.20 -7.69 8.64
N PRO A 3 -4.23 -7.23 9.44
CA PRO A 3 -4.13 -7.65 10.83
C PRO A 3 -5.32 -7.16 11.67
N ALA A 4 -5.73 -7.96 12.63
CA ALA A 4 -6.80 -7.59 13.55
C ALA A 4 -6.41 -6.42 14.49
N SER A 5 -5.11 -6.17 14.65
CA SER A 5 -4.60 -5.05 15.47
C SER A 5 -4.80 -3.69 14.82
N LEU A 6 -5.11 -3.66 13.51
CA LEU A 6 -5.41 -2.42 12.80
C LEU A 6 -6.75 -1.87 13.29
N GLY A 7 -6.80 -0.56 13.63
CA GLY A 7 -8.00 0.07 14.15
C GLY A 7 -9.19 0.02 13.19
N ASN A 8 -10.37 0.26 13.73
CA ASN A 8 -11.61 0.30 12.96
C ASN A 8 -12.02 1.76 12.74
N PHE A 9 -12.03 2.21 11.48
CA PHE A 9 -12.40 3.57 11.11
C PHE A 9 -13.80 3.95 11.60
N ALA A 10 -14.76 3.01 11.51
CA ALA A 10 -16.14 3.27 11.94
C ALA A 10 -16.26 3.53 13.45
N GLU A 11 -15.35 2.96 14.26
CA GLU A 11 -15.36 3.16 15.72
C GLU A 11 -14.60 4.42 16.14
N THR A 12 -13.46 4.71 15.49
CA THR A 12 -12.55 5.78 15.93
C THR A 12 -12.81 7.12 15.27
N GLY A 13 -13.39 7.13 14.06
CA GLY A 13 -13.58 8.34 13.27
C GLY A 13 -12.31 8.82 12.57
N TRP A 14 -11.20 8.10 12.69
CA TRP A 14 -9.96 8.38 11.96
C TRP A 14 -9.36 7.09 11.43
N THR A 15 -8.46 7.22 10.44
CA THR A 15 -7.79 6.06 9.85
C THR A 15 -6.48 5.78 10.58
N ASP A 16 -6.30 4.53 11.01
CA ASP A 16 -5.03 4.03 11.49
C ASP A 16 -4.26 3.38 10.36
N PHE A 17 -2.94 3.40 10.44
CA PHE A 17 -2.06 2.83 9.42
C PHE A 17 -1.14 1.78 10.03
N LEU A 18 -0.85 0.74 9.23
CA LEU A 18 0.06 -0.33 9.64
C LEU A 18 0.85 -0.81 8.41
N PRO A 19 2.20 -0.93 8.50
CA PRO A 19 2.98 -1.52 7.42
C PRO A 19 2.48 -2.90 7.04
N ALA A 20 2.55 -3.22 5.75
CA ALA A 20 2.07 -4.48 5.20
C ALA A 20 3.20 -5.25 4.48
N PRO A 21 4.25 -5.69 5.21
CA PRO A 21 5.36 -6.42 4.58
C PRO A 21 4.91 -7.75 3.98
N GLU A 22 3.84 -8.35 4.49
CA GLU A 22 3.25 -9.58 3.96
C GLU A 22 2.71 -9.38 2.55
N VAL A 23 2.17 -8.19 2.24
CA VAL A 23 1.68 -7.90 0.88
C VAL A 23 2.85 -7.78 -0.08
N LEU A 24 3.92 -7.11 0.31
CA LEU A 24 5.11 -7.01 -0.53
C LEU A 24 5.71 -8.39 -0.81
N ALA A 25 5.81 -9.24 0.21
CA ALA A 25 6.32 -10.60 0.05
C ALA A 25 5.44 -11.41 -0.91
N TRP A 26 4.12 -11.27 -0.80
CA TRP A 26 3.17 -11.93 -1.69
C TRP A 26 3.33 -11.45 -3.14
N VAL A 27 3.46 -10.14 -3.34
CA VAL A 27 3.68 -9.54 -4.67
C VAL A 27 4.97 -10.06 -5.30
N GLN A 28 6.04 -10.11 -4.53
CA GLN A 28 7.33 -10.60 -5.00
C GLN A 28 7.24 -12.07 -5.45
N ARG A 29 6.53 -12.90 -4.70
CA ARG A 29 6.38 -14.33 -5.02
C ARG A 29 5.43 -14.58 -6.18
N GLN A 30 4.30 -13.88 -6.24
CA GLN A 30 3.20 -14.25 -7.13
C GLN A 30 3.17 -13.44 -8.42
N ILE A 31 3.59 -12.19 -8.37
CA ILE A 31 3.46 -11.27 -9.52
C ILE A 31 4.82 -10.97 -10.15
N LEU A 32 5.83 -10.64 -9.36
CA LEU A 32 7.13 -10.19 -9.88
C LEU A 32 8.09 -11.33 -10.20
N ALA A 33 8.04 -12.44 -9.46
CA ALA A 33 8.90 -13.58 -9.73
C ALA A 33 8.50 -14.25 -11.05
N ASP A 34 9.49 -14.67 -11.85
CA ASP A 34 9.24 -15.30 -13.16
C ASP A 34 8.40 -16.57 -13.04
N ASP A 35 8.52 -17.31 -11.94
CA ASP A 35 7.79 -18.55 -11.68
C ASP A 35 6.51 -18.32 -10.84
N GLY A 36 6.15 -17.09 -10.59
CA GLY A 36 4.94 -16.76 -9.83
C GLY A 36 3.67 -17.09 -10.61
N LEU A 37 2.61 -17.51 -9.88
CA LEU A 37 1.34 -17.90 -10.48
C LEU A 37 0.63 -16.74 -11.19
N LEU A 38 0.88 -15.52 -10.74
CA LEU A 38 0.25 -14.30 -11.27
C LEU A 38 1.25 -13.41 -11.98
N HIS A 39 2.37 -13.98 -12.43
CA HIS A 39 3.42 -13.21 -13.08
C HIS A 39 2.89 -12.38 -14.25
N ASN A 40 3.22 -11.09 -14.23
CA ASN A 40 2.85 -10.16 -15.29
C ASN A 40 4.11 -9.40 -15.72
N PRO A 41 4.60 -9.61 -16.97
CA PRO A 41 5.80 -8.92 -17.46
C PRO A 41 5.69 -7.40 -17.44
N ASP A 42 4.48 -6.85 -17.48
CA ASP A 42 4.26 -5.40 -17.45
C ASP A 42 4.72 -4.76 -16.14
N HIS A 43 4.86 -5.56 -15.07
CA HIS A 43 5.37 -5.10 -13.78
C HIS A 43 6.87 -5.34 -13.58
N ARG A 44 7.58 -5.79 -14.61
CA ARG A 44 9.01 -6.16 -14.49
C ARG A 44 9.86 -5.02 -13.95
N HIS A 45 9.54 -3.78 -14.30
CA HIS A 45 10.26 -2.60 -13.81
C HIS A 45 10.19 -2.41 -12.29
N LEU A 46 9.28 -3.11 -11.62
CA LEU A 46 9.12 -3.03 -10.16
C LEU A 46 9.96 -4.05 -9.39
N ILE A 47 10.64 -4.98 -10.07
CA ILE A 47 11.46 -6.01 -9.40
C ILE A 47 12.52 -5.35 -8.51
N ASP A 48 13.19 -4.32 -9.01
CA ASP A 48 14.24 -3.59 -8.30
C ASP A 48 13.76 -2.25 -7.74
N ALA A 49 12.46 -1.96 -7.83
CA ALA A 49 11.92 -0.71 -7.31
C ALA A 49 11.86 -0.73 -5.78
N ASP A 50 12.13 0.40 -5.16
CA ASP A 50 12.00 0.57 -3.72
C ASP A 50 10.53 0.83 -3.36
N LEU A 51 9.76 -0.25 -3.31
CA LEU A 51 8.32 -0.27 -3.14
C LEU A 51 7.95 -0.88 -1.80
N VAL A 52 7.02 -0.24 -1.09
CA VAL A 52 6.46 -0.77 0.16
C VAL A 52 4.93 -0.66 0.14
N PHE A 53 4.28 -1.45 0.98
CA PHE A 53 2.82 -1.48 1.13
C PHE A 53 2.41 -1.07 2.54
N LEU A 54 1.25 -0.43 2.64
CA LEU A 54 0.69 0.07 3.89
C LEU A 54 -0.80 -0.27 3.93
N TRP A 55 -1.28 -0.76 5.07
CA TRP A 55 -2.70 -0.88 5.35
C TRP A 55 -3.25 0.42 5.91
N ALA A 56 -4.43 0.85 5.44
CA ALA A 56 -5.23 1.89 6.08
C ALA A 56 -6.49 1.25 6.64
N ALA A 57 -6.91 1.63 7.83
CA ALA A 57 -8.07 1.01 8.50
C ALA A 57 -9.37 1.22 7.73
N GLY A 58 -9.50 2.33 7.02
CA GLY A 58 -10.65 2.59 6.16
C GLY A 58 -10.29 3.52 5.03
N GLY A 59 -10.99 3.39 3.92
CA GLY A 59 -10.82 4.25 2.78
C GLY A 59 -11.45 5.63 2.99
N PHE A 60 -11.40 6.46 1.98
CA PHE A 60 -12.03 7.77 1.99
C PHE A 60 -12.78 8.00 0.69
N VAL A 61 -13.65 9.01 0.68
CA VAL A 61 -14.41 9.38 -0.51
C VAL A 61 -13.80 10.63 -1.13
N ARG A 62 -13.56 10.58 -2.43
CA ARG A 62 -13.04 11.70 -3.20
C ARG A 62 -13.87 11.85 -4.47
N GLN A 63 -14.44 13.02 -4.68
CA GLN A 63 -15.30 13.32 -5.85
C GLN A 63 -16.42 12.29 -6.02
N GLY A 64 -17.06 11.89 -4.91
CA GLY A 64 -18.14 10.91 -4.91
C GLY A 64 -17.73 9.47 -5.09
N ARG A 65 -16.43 9.17 -5.10
CA ARG A 65 -15.90 7.80 -5.25
C ARG A 65 -15.14 7.38 -4.00
N SER A 66 -15.36 6.13 -3.59
CA SER A 66 -14.58 5.52 -2.51
C SER A 66 -13.17 5.24 -2.99
N ILE A 67 -12.17 5.67 -2.23
CA ILE A 67 -10.77 5.40 -2.49
C ILE A 67 -10.36 4.19 -1.65
N ILE A 68 -10.04 3.08 -2.31
CA ILE A 68 -9.68 1.81 -1.66
C ILE A 68 -8.21 1.43 -1.87
N GLY A 69 -7.49 2.20 -2.66
CA GLY A 69 -6.07 2.03 -2.89
C GLY A 69 -5.47 3.29 -3.46
N GLN A 70 -4.18 3.50 -3.22
CA GLN A 70 -3.44 4.65 -3.73
C GLN A 70 -1.97 4.30 -3.88
N ALA A 71 -1.40 4.62 -5.04
CA ALA A 71 0.02 4.52 -5.28
C ALA A 71 0.62 5.91 -5.33
N GLU A 72 1.78 6.10 -4.70
CA GLU A 72 2.45 7.39 -4.67
C GLU A 72 3.96 7.26 -4.71
N GLU A 73 4.62 8.25 -5.28
CA GLU A 73 6.04 8.45 -5.10
C GLU A 73 6.26 9.18 -3.79
N VAL A 74 7.14 8.65 -2.93
CA VAL A 74 7.40 9.23 -1.62
C VAL A 74 8.33 10.43 -1.78
N ALA A 75 7.74 11.62 -1.89
CA ALA A 75 8.46 12.88 -2.03
C ALA A 75 7.73 13.94 -1.22
N PHE A 76 8.32 14.33 -0.10
CA PHE A 76 7.71 15.30 0.81
C PHE A 76 8.13 16.72 0.42
N ARG A 77 7.24 17.43 -0.27
CA ARG A 77 7.46 18.79 -0.75
C ARG A 77 6.80 19.80 0.19
N CYS A 78 7.40 19.97 1.36
CA CYS A 78 6.87 20.82 2.42
C CYS A 78 8.03 21.43 3.22
N GLY A 79 7.71 22.20 4.27
CA GLY A 79 8.72 22.82 5.12
C GLY A 79 9.64 21.78 5.76
N ALA A 80 10.87 22.20 6.12
CA ALA A 80 11.92 21.29 6.57
C ALA A 80 11.48 20.40 7.74
N TRP A 81 10.81 20.95 8.75
CA TRP A 81 10.36 20.16 9.90
C TRP A 81 9.25 19.17 9.53
N GLN A 82 8.31 19.55 8.68
CA GLN A 82 7.26 18.65 8.20
C GLN A 82 7.87 17.50 7.41
N LYS A 83 8.81 17.79 6.52
CA LYS A 83 9.52 16.78 5.75
C LYS A 83 10.23 15.79 6.67
N MET A 84 10.97 16.30 7.65
CA MET A 84 11.72 15.45 8.59
C MET A 84 10.78 14.55 9.42
N ARG A 85 9.63 15.08 9.85
CA ARG A 85 8.64 14.27 10.59
C ARG A 85 8.05 13.14 9.72
N GLN A 86 7.74 13.46 8.48
CA GLN A 86 7.19 12.46 7.55
C GLN A 86 8.23 11.41 7.20
N GLU A 87 9.48 11.81 7.00
CA GLU A 87 10.57 10.85 6.77
C GLU A 87 10.83 9.99 7.99
N GLN A 88 10.76 10.56 9.19
CA GLN A 88 10.87 9.79 10.43
C GLN A 88 9.77 8.73 10.50
N GLN A 89 8.54 9.06 10.17
CA GLN A 89 7.43 8.11 10.15
C GLN A 89 7.70 6.96 9.18
N MET A 90 8.25 7.25 8.01
CA MET A 90 8.62 6.23 7.03
C MET A 90 9.70 5.30 7.57
N ARG A 91 10.73 5.85 8.24
CA ARG A 91 11.80 5.04 8.86
C ARG A 91 11.26 4.15 9.99
N GLU A 92 10.32 4.65 10.77
CA GLU A 92 9.69 3.86 11.84
C GLU A 92 8.88 2.69 11.27
N TRP A 93 8.15 2.92 10.19
CA TRP A 93 7.34 1.89 9.55
C TRP A 93 8.17 0.88 8.74
N PHE A 94 9.17 1.33 7.99
CA PHE A 94 9.84 0.52 6.98
C PHE A 94 11.35 0.40 7.17
N GLY A 95 11.92 1.04 8.17
CA GLY A 95 13.37 1.07 8.40
C GLY A 95 14.14 2.00 7.47
N ARG A 96 13.46 2.62 6.52
CA ARG A 96 14.04 3.57 5.54
C ARG A 96 12.95 4.45 4.96
N VAL A 97 13.32 5.46 4.17
CA VAL A 97 12.37 6.22 3.35
C VAL A 97 12.30 5.53 1.98
N PRO A 98 11.20 4.81 1.66
CA PRO A 98 11.08 4.14 0.37
C PRO A 98 10.83 5.14 -0.75
N LYS A 99 10.99 4.68 -2.01
CA LYS A 99 10.70 5.53 -3.16
C LYS A 99 9.22 5.52 -3.53
N TYR A 100 8.56 4.38 -3.41
CA TYR A 100 7.16 4.23 -3.77
C TYR A 100 6.38 3.59 -2.63
N LEU A 101 5.15 4.04 -2.45
CA LEU A 101 4.25 3.54 -1.41
C LEU A 101 2.88 3.24 -2.02
N ILE A 102 2.38 2.03 -1.76
CA ILE A 102 1.00 1.67 -2.09
C ILE A 102 0.23 1.47 -0.80
N THR A 103 -0.84 2.24 -0.62
CA THR A 103 -1.73 2.15 0.53
C THR A 103 -3.01 1.43 0.10
N LEU A 104 -3.45 0.46 0.89
CA LEU A 104 -4.64 -0.34 0.61
C LEU A 104 -5.64 -0.22 1.76
N ASP A 105 -6.92 -0.09 1.40
CA ASP A 105 -8.02 -0.09 2.38
C ASP A 105 -8.17 -1.47 2.98
N ALA A 106 -7.86 -1.61 4.27
CA ALA A 106 -7.93 -2.88 4.98
C ALA A 106 -9.36 -3.41 5.06
N SER A 107 -10.35 -2.54 5.23
CA SER A 107 -11.77 -2.96 5.30
C SER A 107 -12.22 -3.60 3.99
N TYR A 108 -11.88 -2.99 2.86
CA TYR A 108 -12.17 -3.55 1.55
C TYR A 108 -11.45 -4.88 1.33
N CYS A 109 -10.16 -4.92 1.62
CA CYS A 109 -9.34 -6.12 1.40
C CYS A 109 -9.75 -7.30 2.28
N ALA A 110 -10.29 -7.03 3.48
CA ALA A 110 -10.78 -8.08 4.37
C ALA A 110 -12.07 -8.74 3.85
N GLN A 111 -12.83 -8.05 3.00
CA GLN A 111 -14.14 -8.50 2.53
C GLN A 111 -14.15 -8.91 1.06
N CYS A 112 -13.17 -8.48 0.27
CA CYS A 112 -13.14 -8.77 -1.15
C CYS A 112 -12.68 -10.21 -1.43
N SER A 113 -12.96 -10.69 -2.64
CA SER A 113 -12.44 -11.97 -3.12
C SER A 113 -10.94 -11.87 -3.39
N ASP A 114 -10.28 -13.03 -3.50
CA ASP A 114 -8.87 -13.08 -3.90
C ASP A 114 -8.65 -12.44 -5.28
N THR A 115 -9.58 -12.65 -6.20
CA THR A 115 -9.52 -12.04 -7.53
C THR A 115 -9.59 -10.52 -7.46
N ASP A 116 -10.48 -9.97 -6.64
CA ASP A 116 -10.62 -8.52 -6.47
C ASP A 116 -9.40 -7.93 -5.78
N PHE A 117 -8.82 -8.64 -4.81
CA PHE A 117 -7.58 -8.20 -4.17
C PHE A 117 -6.43 -8.14 -5.17
N CYS A 118 -6.25 -9.18 -5.98
CA CYS A 118 -5.23 -9.19 -7.03
C CYS A 118 -5.42 -8.03 -8.01
N ALA A 119 -6.67 -7.79 -8.43
CA ALA A 119 -6.99 -6.71 -9.35
C ALA A 119 -6.64 -5.34 -8.77
N LEU A 120 -6.95 -5.12 -7.47
CA LEU A 120 -6.62 -3.87 -6.80
C LEU A 120 -5.10 -3.65 -6.72
N VAL A 121 -4.36 -4.66 -6.31
CA VAL A 121 -2.90 -4.57 -6.19
C VAL A 121 -2.26 -4.28 -7.55
N GLU A 122 -2.65 -5.02 -8.59
CA GLU A 122 -2.12 -4.79 -9.94
C GLU A 122 -2.48 -3.42 -10.47
N HIS A 123 -3.72 -2.95 -10.22
CA HIS A 123 -4.16 -1.63 -10.63
C HIS A 123 -3.24 -0.55 -10.05
N GLU A 124 -2.94 -0.62 -8.76
CA GLU A 124 -2.05 0.35 -8.11
C GLU A 124 -0.61 0.23 -8.61
N MET A 125 -0.14 -0.98 -8.89
CA MET A 125 1.20 -1.18 -9.46
C MET A 125 1.36 -0.56 -10.84
N PHE A 126 0.31 -0.51 -11.65
CA PHE A 126 0.34 0.15 -12.96
C PHE A 126 0.49 1.68 -12.85
N HIS A 127 0.22 2.26 -11.70
CA HIS A 127 0.39 3.71 -11.49
C HIS A 127 1.83 4.12 -11.17
N ILE A 128 2.73 3.18 -11.04
CA ILE A 128 4.14 3.45 -10.70
C ILE A 128 5.04 3.54 -11.93
#